data_271523e9d2727bb588f2625bbfa8d802
#
_entry.id   271523e9d2727bb588f2625bbfa8d802
#
_cell.length_a   1.000
_cell.length_b   1.000
_cell.length_c   1.000
_cell.angle_alpha   90.00
_cell.angle_beta   90.00
_cell.angle_gamma   90.00
#
_symmetry.space_group_name_H-M   'P 1'
#
loop_
_entity.id
_entity.type
_entity.pdbx_description
1 polymer ?
#
loop_
_entity_poly.entity_id
_entity_poly.type
_entity_poly.pdbx_seq_one_letter_code
_entity_poly.pdbx_strand_id
1 'polypeptide(L)'
;MKIYDISQEVFGCQVYPGDPTPKKRVISSMEKGDLYNLTAFSMCAHNGTHIDAPFHFIKYGKTVDSVSLDTFIGMAYVAEHNGIVSADDATEILEKAKKTEFRSGKENSYQGRCRGLCGSS
;
A
#
# COMPACT_ATOMS: atom_id res chain seq x y z
N MET A 1 18.92 10.34 6.29
CA MET A 1 17.95 9.54 5.52
C MET A 1 16.62 10.27 5.53
N LYS A 2 15.95 10.43 4.39
CA LYS A 2 14.62 11.04 4.29
C LYS A 2 13.60 9.92 4.08
N ILE A 3 12.57 9.88 4.91
CA ILE A 3 11.51 8.86 4.86
C ILE A 3 10.24 9.54 4.36
N TYR A 4 9.55 8.91 3.43
CA TYR A 4 8.25 9.34 2.93
C TYR A 4 7.23 8.26 3.29
N ASP A 5 6.26 8.62 4.12
CA ASP A 5 5.10 7.78 4.38
C ASP A 5 4.09 7.97 3.25
N ILE A 6 3.80 6.90 2.52
CA ILE A 6 2.82 6.85 1.43
C ILE A 6 1.65 5.94 1.79
N SER A 7 1.55 5.49 3.04
CA SER A 7 0.47 4.63 3.51
C SER A 7 -0.82 5.42 3.78
N GLN A 8 -1.95 4.72 3.71
CA GLN A 8 -3.26 5.23 4.13
C GLN A 8 -3.57 4.77 5.55
N GLU A 9 -4.20 5.64 6.33
CA GLU A 9 -4.69 5.28 7.67
C GLU A 9 -5.83 4.26 7.56
N VAL A 10 -5.73 3.15 8.30
CA VAL A 10 -6.59 1.98 8.15
C VAL A 10 -8.06 2.25 8.51
N PHE A 11 -8.32 3.07 9.53
CA PHE A 11 -9.69 3.31 10.02
C PHE A 11 -10.37 4.52 9.38
N GLY A 12 -9.60 5.41 8.75
CA GLY A 12 -10.09 6.62 8.10
C GLY A 12 -10.00 6.62 6.57
N CYS A 13 -9.40 5.59 5.96
CA CYS A 13 -9.34 5.51 4.50
C CYS A 13 -10.71 5.17 3.90
N GLN A 14 -10.88 5.48 2.61
CA GLN A 14 -12.05 5.08 1.86
C GLN A 14 -12.11 3.55 1.73
N VAL A 15 -13.21 2.96 2.17
CA VAL A 15 -13.49 1.52 2.03
C VAL A 15 -14.15 1.27 0.68
N TYR A 16 -13.79 0.16 0.02
CA TYR A 16 -14.43 -0.22 -1.23
C TYR A 16 -15.94 -0.42 -1.02
N PRO A 17 -16.80 0.05 -1.94
CA PRO A 17 -18.27 -0.09 -1.80
C PRO A 17 -18.69 -1.55 -1.65
N GLY A 18 -19.36 -1.86 -0.54
CA GLY A 18 -19.81 -3.21 -0.19
C GLY A 18 -18.90 -3.95 0.78
N ASP A 19 -17.67 -3.51 1.00
CA ASP A 19 -16.77 -4.14 1.96
C ASP A 19 -17.08 -3.73 3.41
N PRO A 20 -16.76 -4.60 4.38
CA PRO A 20 -16.90 -4.29 5.80
C PRO A 20 -16.02 -3.10 6.22
N THR A 21 -16.63 -2.11 6.83
CA THR A 21 -15.90 -0.97 7.43
C THR A 21 -15.01 -1.45 8.57
N PRO A 22 -13.75 -0.99 8.64
CA PRO A 22 -12.86 -1.35 9.74
C PRO A 22 -13.39 -0.84 11.09
N LYS A 23 -13.27 -1.66 12.11
CA LYS A 23 -13.74 -1.35 13.47
C LYS A 23 -12.65 -1.64 14.48
N LYS A 24 -12.50 -0.75 15.46
CA LYS A 24 -11.64 -0.97 16.62
C LYS A 24 -12.48 -1.05 17.90
N ARG A 25 -12.06 -1.91 18.83
CA ARG A 25 -12.68 -2.07 20.15
C ARG A 25 -11.59 -2.08 21.22
N VAL A 26 -11.63 -1.14 22.13
CA VAL A 26 -10.77 -1.13 23.30
C VAL A 26 -11.19 -2.28 24.21
N ILE A 27 -10.28 -3.17 24.52
CA ILE A 27 -10.47 -4.32 25.42
C ILE A 27 -10.04 -3.94 26.83
N SER A 28 -8.87 -3.32 26.97
CA SER A 28 -8.32 -2.83 28.23
C SER A 28 -7.75 -1.42 28.06
N SER A 29 -7.83 -0.61 29.11
CA SER A 29 -7.35 0.77 29.07
C SER A 29 -6.75 1.18 30.42
N MET A 30 -5.50 1.62 30.42
CA MET A 30 -4.83 2.15 31.61
C MET A 30 -5.55 3.39 32.17
N GLU A 31 -6.20 4.19 31.31
CA GLU A 31 -7.03 5.32 31.75
C GLU A 31 -8.22 4.88 32.58
N LYS A 32 -8.69 3.63 32.42
CA LYS A 32 -9.78 3.03 33.20
C LYS A 32 -9.30 2.18 34.38
N GLY A 33 -7.99 2.17 34.64
CA GLY A 33 -7.39 1.43 35.74
C GLY A 33 -6.88 0.03 35.38
N ASP A 34 -6.91 -0.37 34.14
CA ASP A 34 -6.32 -1.63 33.71
C ASP A 34 -4.78 -1.59 33.75
N LEU A 35 -4.13 -2.75 33.81
CA LEU A 35 -2.66 -2.86 33.83
C LEU A 35 -1.98 -2.49 32.52
N TYR A 36 -2.72 -2.54 31.40
CA TYR A 36 -2.20 -2.30 30.05
C TYR A 36 -3.29 -1.79 29.13
N ASN A 37 -2.89 -1.27 27.96
CA ASN A 37 -3.80 -0.92 26.89
C ASN A 37 -3.87 -2.06 25.87
N LEU A 38 -5.07 -2.49 25.51
CA LEU A 38 -5.32 -3.53 24.50
C LEU A 38 -6.48 -3.12 23.61
N THR A 39 -6.25 -3.16 22.31
CA THR A 39 -7.26 -2.88 21.30
C THR A 39 -7.38 -4.04 20.34
N ALA A 40 -8.57 -4.56 20.14
CA ALA A 40 -8.91 -5.47 19.06
C ALA A 40 -9.42 -4.66 17.85
N PHE A 41 -9.20 -5.17 16.64
CA PHE A 41 -9.77 -4.60 15.44
C PHE A 41 -10.25 -5.70 14.48
N SER A 42 -11.18 -5.34 13.61
CA SER A 42 -11.61 -6.14 12.47
C SER A 42 -11.65 -5.27 11.23
N MET A 43 -11.22 -5.82 10.10
CA MET A 43 -11.22 -5.12 8.81
C MET A 43 -11.27 -6.12 7.67
N CYS A 44 -11.65 -5.66 6.47
CA CYS A 44 -11.41 -6.39 5.24
C CYS A 44 -9.91 -6.43 4.95
N ALA A 45 -9.41 -7.51 4.36
CA ALA A 45 -8.00 -7.63 3.97
C ALA A 45 -7.58 -6.58 2.92
N HIS A 46 -8.53 -6.12 2.11
CA HIS A 46 -8.35 -5.11 1.08
C HIS A 46 -8.66 -3.69 1.55
N ASN A 47 -8.23 -3.34 2.77
CA ASN A 47 -8.46 -2.02 3.34
C ASN A 47 -7.13 -1.30 3.60
N GLY A 48 -7.09 0.02 3.34
CA GLY A 48 -5.89 0.83 3.51
C GLY A 48 -4.79 0.48 2.50
N THR A 49 -3.54 0.72 2.85
CA THR A 49 -2.40 0.35 2.00
C THR A 49 -2.08 -1.12 2.20
N HIS A 50 -2.25 -1.91 1.16
CA HIS A 50 -2.09 -3.36 1.18
C HIS A 50 -1.54 -3.89 -0.14
N ILE A 51 -1.31 -5.17 -0.22
CA ILE A 51 -0.92 -5.91 -1.42
C ILE A 51 -1.95 -6.98 -1.71
N ASP A 52 -2.21 -7.23 -2.99
CA ASP A 52 -3.07 -8.31 -3.45
C ASP A 52 -2.23 -9.52 -3.85
N ALA A 53 -2.51 -10.65 -3.23
CA ALA A 53 -1.96 -11.92 -3.68
C ALA A 53 -2.71 -12.43 -4.92
N PRO A 54 -2.08 -13.25 -5.78
CA PRO A 54 -2.76 -13.83 -6.95
C PRO A 54 -4.08 -14.53 -6.64
N PHE A 55 -4.21 -15.10 -5.44
CA PHE A 55 -5.44 -15.75 -4.99
C PHE A 55 -6.66 -14.82 -4.95
N HIS A 56 -6.45 -13.50 -4.90
CA HIS A 56 -7.55 -12.54 -4.89
C HIS A 56 -8.46 -12.67 -6.13
N PHE A 57 -7.88 -12.87 -7.31
CA PHE A 57 -8.62 -13.00 -8.57
C PHE A 57 -8.45 -14.35 -9.28
N ILE A 58 -7.50 -15.18 -8.84
CA ILE A 58 -7.17 -16.45 -9.48
C ILE A 58 -7.53 -17.59 -8.54
N LYS A 59 -8.51 -18.41 -8.90
CA LYS A 59 -9.09 -19.50 -8.07
C LYS A 59 -8.06 -20.39 -7.37
N TYR A 60 -6.92 -20.66 -8.00
CA TYR A 60 -5.84 -21.49 -7.47
C TYR A 60 -4.52 -20.70 -7.41
N GLY A 61 -4.62 -19.37 -7.33
CA GLY A 61 -3.47 -18.50 -7.18
C GLY A 61 -2.77 -18.68 -5.84
N LYS A 62 -1.54 -18.21 -5.76
CA LYS A 62 -0.79 -18.20 -4.50
C LYS A 62 -1.42 -17.22 -3.51
N THR A 63 -1.50 -17.64 -2.25
CA THR A 63 -1.83 -16.78 -1.11
C THR A 63 -0.59 -15.96 -0.69
N VAL A 64 -0.76 -14.90 0.08
CA VAL A 64 0.33 -13.97 0.44
C VAL A 64 1.46 -14.67 1.21
N ASP A 65 1.14 -15.66 2.04
CA ASP A 65 2.09 -16.46 2.81
C ASP A 65 2.95 -17.39 1.93
N SER A 66 2.52 -17.65 0.70
CA SER A 66 3.25 -18.47 -0.28
C SER A 66 3.99 -17.66 -1.35
N VAL A 67 3.92 -16.32 -1.27
CA VAL A 67 4.69 -15.41 -2.13
C VAL A 67 6.00 -15.04 -1.44
N SER A 68 7.10 -15.10 -2.15
CA SER A 68 8.41 -14.79 -1.60
C SER A 68 8.54 -13.32 -1.17
N LEU A 69 9.17 -13.05 -0.03
CA LEU A 69 9.33 -11.71 0.53
C LEU A 69 10.13 -10.75 -0.38
N ASP A 70 11.04 -11.26 -1.18
CA ASP A 70 11.79 -10.47 -2.16
C ASP A 70 10.91 -9.87 -3.28
N THR A 71 9.69 -10.38 -3.44
CA THR A 71 8.66 -9.75 -4.29
C THR A 71 8.21 -8.39 -3.75
N PHE A 72 8.31 -8.18 -2.45
CA PHE A 72 7.78 -6.99 -1.76
C PHE A 72 8.88 -6.05 -1.26
N ILE A 73 10.14 -6.48 -1.28
CA ILE A 73 11.28 -5.73 -0.74
C ILE A 73 12.32 -5.59 -1.84
N GLY A 74 12.62 -4.37 -2.24
CA GLY A 74 13.61 -4.13 -3.29
C GLY A 74 13.67 -2.68 -3.73
N MET A 75 14.44 -2.46 -4.78
CA MET A 75 14.48 -1.17 -5.46
C MET A 75 13.18 -0.95 -6.23
N ALA A 76 12.64 0.28 -6.18
CA ALA A 76 11.43 0.64 -6.88
C ALA A 76 11.72 1.68 -7.97
N TYR A 77 11.08 1.49 -9.12
CA TYR A 77 11.01 2.51 -10.15
C TYR A 77 9.71 3.29 -9.97
N VAL A 78 9.82 4.62 -9.81
CA VAL A 78 8.67 5.49 -9.67
C VAL A 78 8.30 6.05 -11.04
N ALA A 79 7.14 5.65 -11.55
CA ALA A 79 6.59 6.15 -12.81
C ALA A 79 5.51 7.20 -12.56
N GLU A 80 5.49 8.24 -13.39
CA GLU A 80 4.42 9.22 -13.41
C GLU A 80 3.38 8.81 -14.47
N HIS A 81 2.13 8.69 -14.08
CA HIS A 81 1.02 8.33 -14.97
C HIS A 81 -0.25 9.08 -14.56
N ASN A 82 -1.11 9.43 -15.53
CA ASN A 82 -2.40 10.07 -15.29
C ASN A 82 -3.53 9.14 -15.73
N GLY A 83 -4.45 8.85 -14.82
CA GLY A 83 -5.60 8.00 -15.08
C GLY A 83 -5.35 6.51 -14.76
N ILE A 84 -6.13 5.64 -15.37
CA ILE A 84 -6.04 4.18 -15.18
C ILE A 84 -4.87 3.64 -16.00
N VAL A 85 -4.02 2.85 -15.37
CA VAL A 85 -2.91 2.17 -16.06
C VAL A 85 -3.44 1.01 -16.88
N SER A 86 -3.34 1.10 -18.21
CA SER A 86 -3.66 0.00 -19.12
C SER A 86 -2.50 -1.01 -19.22
N ALA A 87 -2.73 -2.13 -19.92
CA ALA A 87 -1.67 -3.11 -20.18
C ALA A 87 -0.53 -2.52 -21.03
N ASP A 88 -0.86 -1.64 -21.98
CA ASP A 88 0.14 -0.97 -22.83
C ASP A 88 0.96 0.03 -22.02
N ASP A 89 0.32 0.83 -21.16
CA ASP A 89 1.00 1.74 -20.24
C ASP A 89 1.95 0.99 -19.30
N ALA A 90 1.50 -0.13 -18.75
CA ALA A 90 2.33 -0.97 -17.89
C ALA A 90 3.56 -1.51 -18.65
N THR A 91 3.38 -1.91 -19.90
CA THR A 91 4.48 -2.39 -20.75
C THR A 91 5.49 -1.27 -21.01
N GLU A 92 5.03 -0.06 -21.35
CA GLU A 92 5.88 1.10 -21.58
C GLU A 92 6.66 1.48 -20.30
N ILE A 93 5.99 1.51 -19.14
CA ILE A 93 6.60 1.78 -17.84
C ILE A 93 7.70 0.76 -17.53
N LEU A 94 7.44 -0.53 -17.75
CA LEU A 94 8.42 -1.60 -17.54
C LEU A 94 9.63 -1.47 -18.45
N GLU A 95 9.44 -1.09 -19.72
CA GLU A 95 10.55 -0.86 -20.64
C GLU A 95 11.41 0.36 -20.23
N LYS A 96 10.79 1.41 -19.71
CA LYS A 96 11.50 2.56 -19.14
C LYS A 96 12.28 2.17 -17.88
N ALA A 97 11.67 1.39 -17.01
CA ALA A 97 12.30 0.89 -15.79
C ALA A 97 13.54 0.04 -16.09
N LYS A 98 13.46 -0.88 -17.05
CA LYS A 98 14.60 -1.72 -17.51
C LYS A 98 15.77 -0.91 -18.06
N LYS A 99 15.49 0.21 -18.74
CA LYS A 99 16.52 1.11 -19.29
C LYS A 99 17.16 2.03 -18.24
N THR A 100 16.54 2.14 -17.07
CA THR A 100 17.06 2.94 -15.97
C THR A 100 18.13 2.13 -15.25
N GLU A 101 19.42 2.48 -15.45
CA GLU A 101 20.48 1.90 -14.66
C GLU A 101 20.30 2.29 -13.19
N PHE A 102 20.00 1.34 -12.33
CA PHE A 102 20.06 1.50 -10.89
C PHE A 102 21.54 1.68 -10.50
N ARG A 103 22.03 2.89 -10.55
CA ARG A 103 23.36 3.23 -9.99
C ARG A 103 23.26 3.09 -8.47
N SER A 104 23.74 1.97 -7.97
CA SER A 104 23.98 1.79 -6.54
C SER A 104 24.92 2.93 -6.07
N GLY A 105 24.41 3.87 -5.28
CA GLY A 105 25.24 4.79 -4.51
C GLY A 105 25.26 6.27 -4.93
N LYS A 106 24.29 6.80 -5.67
CA LYS A 106 24.11 8.27 -5.76
C LYS A 106 22.67 8.64 -5.41
N GLU A 107 22.53 9.48 -4.38
CA GLU A 107 21.27 10.14 -4.03
C GLU A 107 20.75 10.93 -5.24
N ASN A 108 19.73 10.43 -5.90
CA ASN A 108 18.92 11.27 -6.76
C ASN A 108 17.88 11.94 -5.87
N SER A 109 18.07 13.23 -5.64
CA SER A 109 17.06 14.10 -5.02
C SER A 109 15.85 14.21 -5.94
N TYR A 110 14.88 13.32 -5.77
CA TYR A 110 13.61 13.41 -6.44
C TYR A 110 12.74 14.46 -5.71
N GLN A 111 12.54 15.61 -6.33
CA GLN A 111 11.47 16.55 -5.98
C GLN A 111 10.19 16.16 -6.75
N GLY A 112 9.58 15.06 -6.35
CA GLY A 112 8.25 14.70 -6.82
C GLY A 112 7.19 15.50 -6.06
N ARG A 113 6.42 16.33 -6.74
CA ARG A 113 5.19 16.92 -6.18
C ARG A 113 4.11 15.86 -6.20
N CYS A 114 3.80 15.28 -5.05
CA CYS A 114 2.52 14.63 -4.86
C CYS A 114 1.41 15.69 -4.91
N ARG A 115 0.73 15.83 -6.04
CA ARG A 115 -0.55 16.56 -6.08
C ARG A 115 -1.60 15.60 -5.54
N GLY A 116 -2.05 15.86 -4.30
CA GLY A 116 -3.12 15.13 -3.67
C GLY A 116 -4.41 15.23 -4.50
N LEU A 117 -4.97 14.10 -4.86
CA LEU A 117 -6.37 13.96 -5.23
C LEU A 117 -7.20 13.88 -3.94
N CYS A 118 -7.35 15.00 -3.26
CA CYS A 118 -8.46 15.22 -2.35
C CYS A 118 -9.54 15.94 -3.14
N GLY A 119 -10.45 15.20 -3.75
CA GLY A 119 -11.70 15.71 -4.28
C GLY A 119 -12.66 15.90 -3.11
N SER A 120 -12.86 17.15 -2.71
CA SER A 120 -13.99 17.57 -1.90
C SER A 120 -15.24 17.59 -2.76
N SER A 121 -16.25 16.82 -2.41
CA SER A 121 -17.68 17.06 -2.59
C SER A 121 -18.47 16.22 -1.62
#